data_ecd5f85610087021815c9fb3999cffa2
#
_entry.id   ecd5f85610087021815c9fb3999cffa2
#
_cell.length_a   1.000
_cell.length_b   1.000
_cell.length_c   1.000
_cell.angle_alpha   90.00
_cell.angle_beta   90.00
_cell.angle_gamma   90.00
#
_symmetry.space_group_name_H-M   'P 1'
#
loop_
_entity.id
_entity.type
_entity.pdbx_description
1 polymer ?
#
loop_
_entity_poly.entity_id
_entity_poly.type
_entity_poly.pdbx_seq_one_letter_code
_entity_poly.pdbx_strand_id
1 'polypeptide(L)'
;MRLKTALWVAAYLRRCQVEGAFAVVRRRGAEEAGAVFVRISRLDGTSDLFGPAPQSALDTSRGADRAFTASFAQQPASDAAVEAKLEREMKFDSDLWIV
;
A
#
# COMPACT_ATOMS: atom_id res chain seq x y z
N MET A 1 4.25 -14.05 -14.68
CA MET A 1 4.50 -12.68 -15.12
C MET A 1 4.02 -11.70 -14.06
N ARG A 2 4.79 -10.66 -13.82
CA ARG A 2 4.46 -9.67 -12.81
C ARG A 2 3.68 -8.51 -13.41
N LEU A 3 2.57 -8.14 -12.77
CA LEU A 3 1.80 -6.97 -13.22
C LEU A 3 2.57 -5.68 -12.97
N LYS A 4 2.44 -4.73 -13.89
CA LYS A 4 2.91 -3.38 -13.65
C LYS A 4 2.18 -2.79 -12.46
N THR A 5 2.86 -2.00 -11.65
CA THR A 5 2.27 -1.44 -10.44
C THR A 5 1.03 -0.60 -10.74
N ALA A 6 1.08 0.22 -11.79
CA ALA A 6 -0.08 1.03 -12.16
C ALA A 6 -1.32 0.18 -12.45
N LEU A 7 -1.15 -0.96 -13.12
CA LEU A 7 -2.26 -1.87 -13.40
C LEU A 7 -2.77 -2.52 -12.13
N TRP A 8 -1.87 -2.92 -11.23
CA TRP A 8 -2.27 -3.50 -9.96
C TRP A 8 -3.10 -2.52 -9.13
N VAL A 9 -2.64 -1.27 -9.04
CA VAL A 9 -3.34 -0.23 -8.28
C VAL A 9 -4.73 0.03 -8.88
N ALA A 10 -4.82 0.13 -10.21
CA ALA A 10 -6.11 0.36 -10.87
C ALA A 10 -7.09 -0.78 -10.58
N ALA A 11 -6.62 -2.02 -10.64
CA ALA A 11 -7.46 -3.18 -10.33
C ALA A 11 -7.89 -3.20 -8.87
N TYR A 12 -6.99 -2.84 -7.95
CA TYR A 12 -7.31 -2.76 -6.54
C TYR A 12 -8.39 -1.72 -6.26
N LEU A 13 -8.27 -0.53 -6.84
CA LEU A 13 -9.28 0.53 -6.67
C LEU A 13 -10.64 0.09 -7.21
N ARG A 14 -10.64 -0.58 -8.34
CA ARG A 14 -11.88 -1.09 -8.92
C ARG A 14 -12.55 -2.12 -8.01
N ARG A 15 -11.75 -3.01 -7.43
CA ARG A 15 -12.27 -3.99 -6.48
C ARG A 15 -12.89 -3.31 -5.26
N CYS A 16 -12.25 -2.27 -4.74
CA CYS A 16 -12.80 -1.50 -3.63
C CYS A 16 -14.15 -0.90 -3.99
N GLN A 17 -14.27 -0.32 -5.18
CA GLN A 17 -15.53 0.26 -5.63
C GLN A 17 -16.64 -0.79 -5.73
N VAL A 18 -16.32 -1.96 -6.28
CA VAL A 18 -17.28 -3.05 -6.42
C VAL A 18 -17.80 -3.50 -5.06
N GLU A 19 -16.93 -3.50 -4.05
CA GLU A 19 -17.28 -3.89 -2.69
C GLU A 19 -17.85 -2.75 -1.85
N GLY A 20 -18.03 -1.57 -2.45
CA GLY A 20 -18.63 -0.44 -1.76
C GLY A 20 -17.66 0.35 -0.89
N ALA A 21 -16.37 0.14 -1.01
CA ALA A 21 -15.36 0.88 -0.26
C ALA A 21 -14.87 2.07 -1.07
N PHE A 22 -14.63 3.19 -0.37
CA PHE A 22 -14.06 4.37 -0.99
C PHE A 22 -12.54 4.28 -0.95
N ALA A 23 -11.89 4.38 -2.10
CA ALA A 23 -10.44 4.32 -2.19
C ALA A 23 -9.92 5.27 -3.26
N VAL A 24 -8.80 5.92 -2.99
CA VAL A 24 -8.17 6.87 -3.92
C VAL A 24 -6.67 6.67 -3.89
N VAL A 25 -5.99 7.08 -4.96
CA VAL A 25 -4.54 7.14 -4.98
C VAL A 25 -4.13 8.46 -4.35
N ARG A 26 -3.44 8.38 -3.22
CA ARG A 26 -2.91 9.57 -2.57
C ARG A 26 -1.61 10.03 -3.22
N ARG A 27 -0.75 9.08 -3.62
CA ARG A 27 0.51 9.36 -4.28
C ARG A 27 0.74 8.38 -5.40
N ARG A 28 0.94 8.90 -6.59
CA ARG A 28 1.28 8.09 -7.75
C ARG A 28 2.79 7.89 -7.80
N GLY A 29 3.21 6.63 -7.92
CA GLY A 29 4.62 6.27 -8.03
C GLY A 29 5.00 5.83 -9.41
N ALA A 30 6.07 5.02 -9.49
CA ALA A 30 6.55 4.51 -10.77
C ALA A 30 5.54 3.56 -11.39
N GLU A 31 5.31 3.72 -12.68
CA GLU A 31 4.26 2.98 -13.38
C GLU A 31 4.49 1.48 -13.38
N GLU A 32 5.74 1.06 -13.57
CA GLU A 32 6.02 -0.35 -13.77
C GLU A 32 6.43 -1.13 -12.53
N ALA A 33 7.13 -0.52 -11.60
CA ALA A 33 7.79 -1.26 -10.53
C ALA A 33 7.79 -0.59 -9.15
N GLY A 34 6.94 0.40 -8.92
CA GLY A 34 6.90 1.07 -7.63
C GLY A 34 6.35 0.20 -6.51
N ALA A 35 6.88 0.34 -5.29
CA ALA A 35 6.31 -0.29 -4.12
C ALA A 35 4.96 0.36 -3.79
N VAL A 36 4.06 -0.39 -3.17
CA VAL A 36 2.72 0.10 -2.85
C VAL A 36 2.49 0.02 -1.35
N PHE A 37 2.10 1.15 -0.76
CA PHE A 37 1.60 1.20 0.62
C PHE A 37 0.09 1.41 0.59
N VAL A 38 -0.63 0.69 1.44
CA VAL A 38 -2.07 0.82 1.57
C VAL A 38 -2.40 1.31 2.96
N ARG A 39 -3.12 2.43 3.04
CA ARG A 39 -3.56 3.01 4.31
C ARG A 39 -5.07 2.86 4.42
N ILE A 40 -5.53 2.35 5.55
CA ILE A 40 -6.94 2.20 5.84
C ILE A 40 -7.28 3.12 7.02
N SER A 41 -7.97 4.22 6.73
CA SER A 41 -8.38 5.16 7.76
C SER A 41 -9.59 4.61 8.51
N ARG A 42 -9.56 4.69 9.84
CA ARG A 42 -10.69 4.30 10.68
C ARG A 42 -11.59 5.48 11.03
N LEU A 43 -11.22 6.67 10.54
CA LEU A 43 -12.01 7.90 10.72
C LEU A 43 -12.16 8.33 12.18
N ASP A 44 -11.26 7.87 13.04
CA ASP A 44 -11.25 8.21 14.47
C ASP A 44 -9.88 8.74 14.92
N GLY A 45 -9.06 9.16 13.96
CA GLY A 45 -7.69 9.63 14.23
C GLY A 45 -6.66 8.52 14.19
N THR A 46 -7.05 7.30 13.82
CA THR A 46 -6.14 6.17 13.67
C THR A 46 -6.27 5.54 12.28
N SER A 47 -5.23 4.82 11.89
CA SER A 47 -5.19 4.13 10.60
C SER A 47 -4.39 2.85 10.71
N ASP A 48 -4.71 1.90 9.83
CA ASP A 48 -3.86 0.75 9.57
C ASP A 48 -2.98 1.08 8.36
N LEU A 49 -1.73 0.67 8.39
CA LEU A 49 -0.82 0.85 7.26
C LEU A 49 -0.18 -0.49 6.90
N PHE A 50 -0.26 -0.82 5.61
CA PHE A 50 0.33 -2.04 5.08
C PHE A 50 1.33 -1.67 4.00
N GLY A 51 2.48 -2.29 4.04
CA GLY A 51 3.52 -2.10 3.04
C GLY A 51 3.92 -3.42 2.42
N PRO A 52 4.89 -3.39 1.49
CA PRO A 52 5.34 -4.62 0.86
C PRO A 52 5.93 -5.58 1.89
N ALA A 53 5.55 -6.86 1.79
CA ALA A 53 6.17 -7.88 2.62
C ALA A 53 7.62 -8.08 2.20
N PRO A 54 8.50 -8.50 3.14
CA PRO A 54 9.88 -8.80 2.79
C PRO A 54 9.95 -9.83 1.68
N GLN A 55 10.95 -9.69 0.79
CA GLN A 55 11.11 -10.59 -0.35
C GLN A 55 11.19 -12.06 0.08
N SER A 56 11.82 -12.32 1.21
CA SER A 56 11.95 -13.68 1.73
C SER A 56 10.62 -14.31 2.13
N ALA A 57 9.59 -13.50 2.37
CA ALA A 57 8.27 -13.97 2.75
C ALA A 57 7.36 -14.20 1.55
N LEU A 58 7.81 -13.90 0.34
CA LEU A 58 6.99 -14.04 -0.86
C LEU A 58 6.95 -15.49 -1.31
N ASP A 59 5.75 -15.92 -1.66
CA ASP A 59 5.52 -17.24 -2.27
C ASP A 59 5.57 -17.06 -3.78
N THR A 60 6.55 -17.65 -4.41
CA THR A 60 6.74 -17.51 -5.85
C THR A 60 5.59 -18.12 -6.67
N SER A 61 4.79 -18.98 -6.08
CA SER A 61 3.65 -19.56 -6.77
C SER A 61 2.47 -18.60 -6.89
N ARG A 62 2.51 -17.47 -6.23
CA ARG A 62 1.39 -16.50 -6.27
C ARG A 62 1.29 -15.73 -7.57
N GLY A 63 2.31 -15.77 -8.40
CA GLY A 63 2.26 -15.09 -9.68
C GLY A 63 2.26 -13.57 -9.52
N ALA A 64 1.19 -12.91 -10.00
CA ALA A 64 1.09 -11.46 -10.01
C ALA A 64 0.63 -10.84 -8.69
N ASP A 65 0.24 -11.66 -7.71
CA ASP A 65 -0.25 -11.14 -6.44
C ASP A 65 0.86 -10.48 -5.63
N ARG A 66 0.52 -9.39 -4.95
CA ARG A 66 1.44 -8.70 -4.05
C ARG A 66 1.14 -9.12 -2.62
N ALA A 67 2.20 -9.34 -1.86
CA ALA A 67 2.09 -9.65 -0.44
C ALA A 67 2.32 -8.38 0.38
N PHE A 68 1.51 -8.19 1.41
CA PHE A 68 1.59 -7.03 2.29
C PHE A 68 1.80 -7.46 3.72
N THR A 69 2.42 -6.57 4.50
CA THR A 69 2.57 -6.78 5.93
C THR A 69 2.26 -5.48 6.66
N ALA A 70 1.79 -5.60 7.90
CA ALA A 70 1.50 -4.43 8.71
C ALA A 70 2.79 -3.65 8.98
N SER A 71 2.73 -2.33 8.81
CA SER A 71 3.90 -1.47 8.97
C SER A 71 4.22 -1.14 10.41
N PHE A 72 3.28 -1.34 11.34
CA PHE A 72 3.47 -1.11 12.77
C PHE A 72 3.20 -2.40 13.53
N ALA A 73 3.94 -2.60 14.62
CA ALA A 73 3.77 -3.79 15.45
C ALA A 73 2.37 -3.83 16.07
N GLN A 74 1.80 -2.67 16.39
CA GLN A 74 0.45 -2.56 16.90
C GLN A 74 -0.34 -1.61 16.03
N GLN A 75 -1.44 -2.07 15.50
CA GLN A 75 -2.35 -1.27 14.68
C GLN A 75 -3.79 -1.40 15.19
N PRO A 76 -4.59 -0.35 15.01
CA PRO A 76 -4.27 0.87 14.28
C PRO A 76 -3.28 1.77 15.03
N ALA A 77 -2.51 2.54 14.26
CA ALA A 77 -1.63 3.56 14.80
C ALA A 77 -2.27 4.94 14.64
N SER A 78 -1.77 5.95 15.37
CA SER A 78 -2.29 7.30 15.20
C SER A 78 -2.01 7.81 13.79
N ASP A 79 -2.89 8.66 13.28
CA ASP A 79 -2.70 9.26 11.96
C ASP A 79 -1.36 10.00 11.86
N ALA A 80 -0.94 10.67 12.93
CA ALA A 80 0.35 11.36 12.96
C ALA A 80 1.52 10.39 12.79
N ALA A 81 1.47 9.23 13.46
CA ALA A 81 2.52 8.22 13.33
C ALA A 81 2.56 7.64 11.91
N VAL A 82 1.39 7.40 11.32
CA VAL A 82 1.28 6.89 9.95
C VAL A 82 1.85 7.91 8.97
N GLU A 83 1.51 9.18 9.11
CA GLU A 83 2.03 10.24 8.24
C GLU A 83 3.54 10.37 8.35
N ALA A 84 4.08 10.31 9.57
CA ALA A 84 5.53 10.40 9.77
C ALA A 84 6.26 9.25 9.09
N LYS A 85 5.70 8.03 9.18
CA LYS A 85 6.31 6.88 8.52
C LYS A 85 6.25 7.01 7.01
N LEU A 86 5.12 7.44 6.45
CA LEU A 86 4.99 7.63 5.01
C LEU A 86 5.96 8.70 4.50
N GLU A 87 6.15 9.78 5.23
CA GLU A 87 7.13 10.81 4.86
C GLU A 87 8.54 10.23 4.78
N ARG A 88 8.92 9.40 5.76
CA ARG A 88 10.24 8.76 5.74
C ARG A 88 10.38 7.82 4.54
N GLU A 89 9.34 7.04 4.26
CA GLU A 89 9.37 6.12 3.12
C GLU A 89 9.50 6.87 1.80
N MET A 90 8.80 7.98 1.65
CA MET A 90 8.88 8.80 0.44
C MET A 90 10.26 9.40 0.22
N LYS A 91 10.98 9.70 1.29
CA LYS A 91 12.35 10.20 1.19
C LYS A 91 13.32 9.15 0.67
N PHE A 92 13.10 7.89 1.02
CA PHE A 92 13.96 6.80 0.57
C PHE A 92 13.59 6.27 -0.80
N ASP A 93 12.31 6.35 -1.16
CA ASP A 93 11.81 5.77 -2.40
C ASP A 93 10.83 6.74 -3.05
N SER A 94 11.31 7.47 -4.06
CA SER A 94 10.47 8.41 -4.78
C SER A 94 9.48 7.72 -5.72
N ASP A 95 9.61 6.42 -5.92
CA ASP A 95 8.78 5.67 -6.86
C ASP A 95 7.60 4.97 -6.18
N LEU A 96 7.43 5.13 -4.87
CA LEU A 96 6.38 4.41 -4.17
C LEU A 96 4.99 5.02 -4.40
N TRP A 97 4.00 4.16 -4.29
CA TRP A 97 2.59 4.53 -4.35
C TRP A 97 1.99 4.52 -2.95
N ILE A 98 1.03 5.40 -2.73
CA ILE A 98 0.22 5.40 -1.50
C ILE A 98 -1.24 5.39 -1.92
N VAL A 99 -1.94 4.38 -1.46
CA VAL A 99 -3.37 4.20 -1.77
C VAL A 99 -4.24 4.34 -0.53
#